data_c6677b1be4be9352ad7999dea69d14e8
#
_entry.id   c6677b1be4be9352ad7999dea69d14e8
#
_cell.length_a   1.000
_cell.length_b   1.000
_cell.length_c   1.000
_cell.angle_alpha   90.00
_cell.angle_beta   90.00
_cell.angle_gamma   90.00
#
_symmetry.space_group_name_H-M   'P 1'
#
loop_
_entity.id
_entity.type
_entity.pdbx_description
1 polymer ?
#
loop_
_entity_poly.entity_id
_entity_poly.type
_entity_poly.pdbx_seq_one_letter_code
_entity_poly.pdbx_strand_id
1 'polypeptide(L)'
;MISREGKLIGVGSLIVGDATGGTEKTAGNMFVPIDRLAPILGDLLSDGRVSGQGRPWLGVNADELSGRLLVSRVTPGGPAEKAGLRRGDVIVSVNGEPPKNLADFYRKIWAQGTAGVNIPLDVLQNNAVRRVTVQSINRLDVLKLKSTF
;
A
#
# COMPACT_ATOMS: atom_id res chain seq x y z
N MET A 1 23.97 0.98 2.04
CA MET A 1 24.85 1.68 1.06
C MET A 1 25.69 2.69 1.81
N ILE A 2 26.99 2.65 1.60
CA ILE A 2 27.97 3.50 2.31
C ILE A 2 28.66 4.38 1.25
N SER A 3 28.89 5.67 1.58
CA SER A 3 29.65 6.60 0.71
C SER A 3 31.14 6.29 0.72
N ARG A 4 31.90 6.97 -0.15
CA ARG A 4 33.38 6.85 -0.18
C ARG A 4 34.06 7.35 1.10
N GLU A 5 33.39 8.27 1.81
CA GLU A 5 33.82 8.82 3.10
C GLU A 5 33.38 7.96 4.30
N GLY A 6 32.87 6.74 4.08
CA GLY A 6 32.43 5.82 5.12
C GLY A 6 31.08 6.15 5.78
N LYS A 7 30.30 7.08 5.23
CA LYS A 7 28.99 7.48 5.79
C LYS A 7 27.88 6.57 5.27
N LEU A 8 26.95 6.19 6.14
CA LEU A 8 25.72 5.49 5.74
C LEU A 8 24.81 6.47 4.99
N ILE A 9 24.48 6.16 3.74
CA ILE A 9 23.66 7.01 2.85
C ILE A 9 22.31 6.38 2.48
N GLY A 10 22.15 5.09 2.71
CA GLY A 10 20.87 4.41 2.48
C GLY A 10 20.86 2.98 2.92
N VAL A 11 19.65 2.47 3.16
CA VAL A 11 19.37 1.08 3.53
C VAL A 11 18.70 0.37 2.35
N GLY A 12 19.20 -0.82 1.98
CA GLY A 12 18.62 -1.64 0.91
C GLY A 12 17.20 -2.08 1.31
N SER A 13 16.27 -1.92 0.40
CA SER A 13 14.85 -2.23 0.62
C SER A 13 14.35 -3.33 -0.30
N LEU A 14 14.52 -3.17 -1.61
CA LEU A 14 13.96 -4.06 -2.63
C LEU A 14 14.98 -4.35 -3.72
N ILE A 15 14.85 -5.53 -4.34
CA ILE A 15 15.43 -5.83 -5.64
C ILE A 15 14.34 -5.61 -6.68
N VAL A 16 14.61 -4.78 -7.68
CA VAL A 16 13.71 -4.50 -8.79
C VAL A 16 14.23 -5.25 -10.01
N GLY A 17 13.41 -6.12 -10.58
CA GLY A 17 13.81 -6.96 -11.72
C GLY A 17 14.04 -6.17 -13.01
N ASP A 18 13.47 -4.97 -13.11
CA ASP A 18 13.70 -4.03 -14.19
C ASP A 18 13.76 -2.60 -13.61
N ALA A 19 14.97 -2.10 -13.48
CA ALA A 19 15.22 -0.77 -12.90
C ALA A 19 15.33 0.33 -13.96
N THR A 20 15.46 -0.03 -15.24
CA THR A 20 15.72 0.92 -16.33
C THR A 20 14.49 1.22 -17.17
N GLY A 21 13.48 0.33 -17.16
CA GLY A 21 12.28 0.46 -18.02
C GLY A 21 12.58 0.40 -19.52
N GLY A 22 13.77 -0.06 -19.89
CA GLY A 22 14.22 -0.18 -21.28
C GLY A 22 13.84 -1.52 -21.91
N THR A 23 14.32 -1.73 -23.13
CA THR A 23 14.12 -2.99 -23.88
C THR A 23 14.86 -4.17 -23.25
N GLU A 24 15.97 -3.92 -22.56
CA GLU A 24 16.72 -4.91 -21.79
C GLU A 24 16.40 -4.75 -20.30
N LYS A 25 15.89 -5.82 -19.71
CA LYS A 25 15.60 -5.86 -18.27
C LYS A 25 16.89 -5.87 -17.48
N THR A 26 17.16 -4.80 -16.76
CA THR A 26 18.31 -4.70 -15.88
C THR A 26 17.85 -4.71 -14.43
N ALA A 27 18.27 -5.70 -13.65
CA ALA A 27 17.98 -5.76 -12.24
C ALA A 27 18.68 -4.62 -11.49
N GLY A 28 17.98 -4.01 -10.56
CA GLY A 28 18.50 -2.93 -9.72
C GLY A 28 18.10 -3.09 -8.27
N ASN A 29 18.81 -2.40 -7.40
CA ASN A 29 18.49 -2.34 -5.97
C ASN A 29 17.86 -0.98 -5.65
N MET A 30 16.74 -1.01 -4.94
CA MET A 30 16.15 0.20 -4.38
C MET A 30 16.66 0.42 -2.96
N PHE A 31 17.13 1.63 -2.68
CA PHE A 31 17.59 2.05 -1.37
C PHE A 31 16.69 3.15 -0.81
N VAL A 32 16.38 3.05 0.47
CA VAL A 32 15.75 4.16 1.20
C VAL A 32 16.86 5.09 1.69
N PRO A 33 16.85 6.39 1.31
CA PRO A 33 17.84 7.36 1.79
C PRO A 33 17.84 7.46 3.32
N ILE A 34 19.03 7.53 3.93
CA ILE A 34 19.17 7.58 5.39
C ILE A 34 18.53 8.82 6.01
N ASP A 35 18.46 9.92 5.25
CA ASP A 35 17.85 11.18 5.70
C ASP A 35 16.37 11.02 6.06
N ARG A 36 15.71 9.97 5.55
CA ARG A 36 14.33 9.62 5.89
C ARG A 36 14.19 9.01 7.29
N LEU A 37 15.28 8.53 7.87
CA LEU A 37 15.29 7.94 9.20
C LEU A 37 15.32 9.02 10.30
N ALA A 38 16.12 10.05 10.13
CA ALA A 38 16.32 11.07 11.16
C ALA A 38 15.02 11.65 11.73
N PRO A 39 14.01 12.06 10.91
CA PRO A 39 12.77 12.61 11.42
C PRO A 39 11.89 11.65 12.22
N ILE A 40 12.06 10.35 12.03
CA ILE A 40 11.22 9.31 12.64
C ILE A 40 11.97 8.45 13.66
N LEU A 41 13.27 8.70 13.85
CA LEU A 41 14.12 7.87 14.70
C LEU A 41 13.66 7.89 16.15
N GLY A 42 13.28 9.05 16.66
CA GLY A 42 12.76 9.18 18.03
C GLY A 42 11.55 8.27 18.28
N ASP A 43 10.57 8.33 17.39
CA ASP A 43 9.36 7.52 17.48
C ASP A 43 9.67 6.01 17.40
N LEU A 44 10.60 5.63 16.52
CA LEU A 44 11.00 4.23 16.37
C LEU A 44 11.73 3.70 17.60
N LEU A 45 12.50 4.54 18.28
CA LEU A 45 13.20 4.14 19.50
C LEU A 45 12.28 4.06 20.73
N SER A 46 11.27 4.96 20.83
CA SER A 46 10.33 4.99 21.95
C SER A 46 9.22 3.97 21.80
N ASP A 47 8.58 3.93 20.63
CA ASP A 47 7.32 3.20 20.42
C ASP A 47 7.42 2.05 19.41
N GLY A 48 8.61 1.87 18.79
CA GLY A 48 8.81 0.89 17.72
C GLY A 48 8.04 1.19 16.44
N ARG A 49 7.41 2.34 16.33
CA ARG A 49 6.58 2.78 15.20
C ARG A 49 6.59 4.28 15.06
N VAL A 50 6.32 4.77 13.85
CA VAL A 50 6.18 6.20 13.60
C VAL A 50 4.87 6.70 14.20
N SER A 51 4.95 7.78 14.99
CA SER A 51 3.80 8.46 15.56
C SER A 51 2.94 9.12 14.49
N GLY A 52 1.65 9.28 14.78
CA GLY A 52 0.69 9.95 13.93
C GLY A 52 -0.40 9.03 13.38
N GLN A 53 -1.32 9.65 12.67
CA GLN A 53 -2.44 8.93 12.06
C GLN A 53 -1.94 8.17 10.82
N GLY A 54 -2.04 6.86 10.85
CA GLY A 54 -1.66 5.99 9.74
C GLY A 54 -2.47 6.27 8.47
N ARG A 55 -1.92 5.87 7.32
CA ARG A 55 -2.67 5.90 6.06
C ARG A 55 -3.82 4.89 6.10
N PRO A 56 -4.94 5.18 5.40
CA PRO A 56 -6.03 4.22 5.27
C PRO A 56 -5.52 2.91 4.67
N TRP A 57 -5.80 1.82 5.35
CA TRP A 57 -5.51 0.47 4.84
C TRP A 57 -6.81 -0.33 4.74
N LEU A 58 -7.03 -0.94 3.58
CA LEU A 58 -8.25 -1.67 3.27
C LEU A 58 -8.08 -3.19 3.38
N GLY A 59 -6.85 -3.67 3.39
CA GLY A 59 -6.59 -5.12 3.36
C GLY A 59 -6.82 -5.75 2.00
N VAL A 60 -6.64 -4.99 0.93
CA VAL A 60 -6.77 -5.45 -0.45
C VAL A 60 -5.44 -5.29 -1.19
N ASN A 61 -5.10 -6.30 -1.98
CA ASN A 61 -4.07 -6.20 -3.00
C ASN A 61 -4.76 -6.24 -4.36
N ALA A 62 -4.32 -5.39 -5.27
CA ALA A 62 -4.81 -5.38 -6.63
C ALA A 62 -3.64 -5.46 -7.60
N ASP A 63 -3.89 -6.10 -8.74
CA ASP A 63 -2.95 -6.19 -9.85
C ASP A 63 -3.53 -5.47 -11.06
N GLU A 64 -2.66 -4.87 -11.85
CA GLU A 64 -3.05 -4.23 -13.10
C GLU A 64 -2.94 -5.27 -14.22
N LEU A 65 -4.08 -5.60 -14.82
CA LEU A 65 -4.17 -6.53 -15.91
C LEU A 65 -5.00 -5.91 -17.06
N SER A 66 -4.40 -5.77 -18.22
CA SER A 66 -5.06 -5.19 -19.42
C SER A 66 -5.75 -3.86 -19.14
N GLY A 67 -5.10 -2.97 -18.40
CA GLY A 67 -5.62 -1.64 -18.05
C GLY A 67 -6.77 -1.65 -17.02
N ARG A 68 -7.01 -2.79 -16.37
CA ARG A 68 -8.01 -2.93 -15.30
C ARG A 68 -7.31 -3.30 -14.00
N LEU A 69 -7.87 -2.84 -12.89
CA LEU A 69 -7.41 -3.21 -11.56
C LEU A 69 -8.23 -4.36 -11.02
N LEU A 70 -7.59 -5.51 -10.91
CA LEU A 70 -8.20 -6.74 -10.42
C LEU A 70 -7.78 -6.98 -8.97
N VAL A 71 -8.73 -7.25 -8.09
CA VAL A 71 -8.43 -7.67 -6.71
C VAL A 71 -7.77 -9.04 -6.75
N SER A 72 -6.47 -9.09 -6.49
CA SER A 72 -5.68 -10.33 -6.48
C SER A 72 -5.71 -11.03 -5.13
N ARG A 73 -5.85 -10.27 -4.06
CA ARG A 73 -5.92 -10.80 -2.69
C ARG A 73 -6.72 -9.89 -1.78
N VAL A 74 -7.50 -10.49 -0.90
CA VAL A 74 -8.15 -9.84 0.23
C VAL A 74 -7.59 -10.45 1.52
N THR A 75 -7.25 -9.60 2.47
CA THR A 75 -6.72 -10.05 3.77
C THR A 75 -7.85 -10.65 4.60
N PRO A 76 -7.74 -11.91 5.05
CA PRO A 76 -8.75 -12.54 5.90
C PRO A 76 -9.01 -11.73 7.17
N GLY A 77 -10.29 -11.53 7.51
CA GLY A 77 -10.72 -10.69 8.64
C GLY A 77 -10.47 -9.19 8.47
N GLY A 78 -9.92 -8.78 7.30
CA GLY A 78 -9.62 -7.38 7.01
C GLY A 78 -10.85 -6.55 6.61
N PRO A 79 -10.67 -5.22 6.52
CA PRO A 79 -11.76 -4.29 6.17
C PRO A 79 -12.45 -4.61 4.85
N ALA A 80 -11.68 -4.90 3.81
CA ALA A 80 -12.20 -5.19 2.48
C ALA A 80 -13.06 -6.47 2.45
N GLU A 81 -12.61 -7.53 3.16
CA GLU A 81 -13.39 -8.76 3.28
C GLU A 81 -14.71 -8.54 4.01
N LYS A 82 -14.67 -7.80 5.13
CA LYS A 82 -15.88 -7.44 5.91
C LYS A 82 -16.87 -6.61 5.10
N ALA A 83 -16.37 -5.78 4.18
CA ALA A 83 -17.19 -5.01 3.26
C ALA A 83 -17.70 -5.83 2.06
N GLY A 84 -17.29 -7.09 1.92
CA GLY A 84 -17.76 -7.99 0.88
C GLY A 84 -16.95 -8.01 -0.40
N LEU A 85 -15.75 -7.39 -0.41
CA LEU A 85 -14.81 -7.54 -1.53
C LEU A 85 -14.24 -8.96 -1.57
N ARG A 86 -14.00 -9.44 -2.78
CA ARG A 86 -13.47 -10.78 -3.02
C ARG A 86 -12.36 -10.73 -4.07
N ARG A 87 -11.51 -11.74 -4.04
CA ARG A 87 -10.57 -11.98 -5.13
C ARG A 87 -11.33 -12.13 -6.46
N GLY A 88 -10.86 -11.46 -7.50
CA GLY A 88 -11.47 -11.46 -8.82
C GLY A 88 -12.37 -10.25 -9.08
N ASP A 89 -12.71 -9.46 -8.08
CA ASP A 89 -13.44 -8.20 -8.28
C ASP A 89 -12.61 -7.22 -9.09
N VAL A 90 -13.26 -6.45 -9.97
CA VAL A 90 -12.59 -5.38 -10.70
C VAL A 90 -12.91 -4.04 -10.06
N ILE A 91 -11.88 -3.27 -9.69
CA ILE A 91 -12.05 -1.93 -9.13
C ILE A 91 -12.37 -0.97 -10.26
N VAL A 92 -13.53 -0.33 -10.17
CA VAL A 92 -14.04 0.61 -11.17
C VAL A 92 -13.72 2.05 -10.74
N SER A 93 -13.98 2.39 -9.48
CA SER A 93 -13.71 3.73 -8.97
C SER A 93 -13.40 3.74 -7.48
N VAL A 94 -12.73 4.81 -7.03
CA VAL A 94 -12.56 5.18 -5.62
C VAL A 94 -13.30 6.49 -5.42
N ASN A 95 -14.33 6.50 -4.59
CA ASN A 95 -15.17 7.66 -4.34
C ASN A 95 -15.72 8.31 -5.63
N GLY A 96 -16.11 7.48 -6.62
CA GLY A 96 -16.62 7.92 -7.92
C GLY A 96 -15.53 8.29 -8.95
N GLU A 97 -14.26 8.28 -8.59
CA GLU A 97 -13.16 8.60 -9.49
C GLU A 97 -12.46 7.33 -9.99
N PRO A 98 -12.43 7.06 -11.30
CA PRO A 98 -11.72 5.91 -11.84
C PRO A 98 -10.20 6.06 -11.65
N PRO A 99 -9.52 5.05 -11.11
CA PRO A 99 -8.07 5.05 -11.03
C PRO A 99 -7.44 4.76 -12.39
N LYS A 100 -6.39 5.50 -12.74
CA LYS A 100 -5.66 5.34 -14.02
C LYS A 100 -4.75 4.10 -14.04
N ASN A 101 -4.21 3.74 -12.88
CA ASN A 101 -3.31 2.62 -12.68
C ASN A 101 -3.26 2.25 -11.18
N LEU A 102 -2.49 1.22 -10.84
CA LEU A 102 -2.36 0.75 -9.46
C LEU A 102 -1.84 1.82 -8.50
N ALA A 103 -0.86 2.61 -8.92
CA ALA A 103 -0.32 3.68 -8.08
C ALA A 103 -1.35 4.78 -7.81
N ASP A 104 -2.16 5.13 -8.82
CA ASP A 104 -3.23 6.12 -8.70
C ASP A 104 -4.36 5.61 -7.79
N PHE A 105 -4.68 4.32 -7.86
CA PHE A 105 -5.62 3.66 -6.94
C PHE A 105 -5.23 3.89 -5.47
N TYR A 106 -3.99 3.59 -5.12
CA TYR A 106 -3.54 3.80 -3.74
C TYR A 106 -3.48 5.28 -3.35
N ARG A 107 -3.08 6.18 -4.27
CA ARG A 107 -3.10 7.62 -4.00
C ARG A 107 -4.51 8.12 -3.72
N LYS A 108 -5.50 7.67 -4.49
CA LYS A 108 -6.92 8.03 -4.28
C LYS A 108 -7.43 7.53 -2.93
N ILE A 109 -7.07 6.31 -2.52
CA ILE A 109 -7.39 5.79 -1.19
C ILE A 109 -6.78 6.69 -0.11
N TRP A 110 -5.50 7.02 -0.22
CA TRP A 110 -4.81 7.83 0.79
C TRP A 110 -5.29 9.29 0.82
N ALA A 111 -5.77 9.81 -0.29
CA ALA A 111 -6.36 11.15 -0.37
C ALA A 111 -7.70 11.27 0.36
N GLN A 112 -8.37 10.14 0.69
CA GLN A 112 -9.63 10.19 1.44
C GLN A 112 -9.44 10.58 2.93
N GLY A 113 -8.21 10.59 3.42
CA GLY A 113 -7.91 10.99 4.81
C GLY A 113 -6.98 10.02 5.52
N THR A 114 -7.19 9.87 6.81
CA THR A 114 -6.39 9.02 7.70
C THR A 114 -7.08 7.68 7.95
N ALA A 115 -6.37 6.75 8.59
CA ALA A 115 -6.94 5.46 8.99
C ALA A 115 -8.22 5.65 9.81
N GLY A 116 -9.23 4.82 9.55
CA GLY A 116 -10.57 4.91 10.17
C GLY A 116 -11.64 5.51 9.26
N VAL A 117 -11.26 6.18 8.16
CA VAL A 117 -12.24 6.76 7.23
C VAL A 117 -12.95 5.69 6.41
N ASN A 118 -14.20 5.97 6.05
CA ASN A 118 -14.98 5.16 5.14
C ASN A 118 -14.64 5.51 3.69
N ILE A 119 -14.28 4.50 2.91
CA ILE A 119 -13.87 4.67 1.51
C ILE A 119 -14.86 3.95 0.61
N PRO A 120 -15.68 4.67 -0.16
CA PRO A 120 -16.57 4.07 -1.13
C PRO A 120 -15.77 3.62 -2.37
N LEU A 121 -15.96 2.37 -2.74
CA LEU A 121 -15.41 1.74 -3.93
C LEU A 121 -16.57 1.28 -4.82
N ASP A 122 -16.52 1.60 -6.10
CA ASP A 122 -17.36 0.93 -7.07
C ASP A 122 -16.58 -0.24 -7.65
N VAL A 123 -17.12 -1.43 -7.55
CA VAL A 123 -16.48 -2.68 -7.99
C VAL A 123 -17.41 -3.48 -8.90
N LEU A 124 -16.85 -4.10 -9.91
CA LEU A 124 -17.57 -5.05 -10.76
C LEU A 124 -17.48 -6.44 -10.13
N GLN A 125 -18.61 -6.95 -9.68
CA GLN A 125 -18.79 -8.30 -9.13
C GLN A 125 -19.91 -9.00 -9.91
N ASN A 126 -19.70 -10.23 -10.35
CA ASN A 126 -20.73 -11.03 -11.05
C ASN A 126 -21.43 -10.25 -12.17
N ASN A 127 -20.68 -9.56 -13.02
CA ASN A 127 -21.15 -8.72 -14.13
C ASN A 127 -22.02 -7.50 -13.74
N ALA A 128 -22.06 -7.13 -12.46
CA ALA A 128 -22.76 -5.95 -11.99
C ALA A 128 -21.84 -5.00 -11.23
N VAL A 129 -21.95 -3.71 -11.47
CA VAL A 129 -21.23 -2.70 -10.68
C VAL A 129 -21.97 -2.50 -9.37
N ARG A 130 -21.25 -2.64 -8.26
CA ARG A 130 -21.76 -2.44 -6.91
C ARG A 130 -20.92 -1.43 -6.17
N ARG A 131 -21.57 -0.58 -5.39
CA ARG A 131 -20.88 0.28 -4.43
C ARG A 131 -20.69 -0.46 -3.11
N VAL A 132 -19.45 -0.50 -2.66
CA VAL A 132 -19.01 -1.11 -1.41
C VAL A 132 -18.29 -0.05 -0.60
N THR A 133 -18.71 0.20 0.63
CA THR A 133 -18.02 1.13 1.53
C THR A 133 -17.11 0.33 2.45
N VAL A 134 -15.82 0.59 2.38
CA VAL A 134 -14.82 -0.06 3.21
C VAL A 134 -14.37 0.88 4.31
N GLN A 135 -14.60 0.51 5.56
CA GLN A 135 -14.04 1.23 6.71
C GLN A 135 -12.55 0.90 6.83
N SER A 136 -11.70 1.87 6.51
CA SER A 136 -10.26 1.68 6.59
C SER A 136 -9.78 1.57 8.04
N ILE A 137 -8.62 0.94 8.24
CA ILE A 137 -7.95 0.85 9.55
C ILE A 137 -6.48 1.20 9.39
N ASN A 138 -5.79 1.37 10.52
CA ASN A 138 -4.33 1.46 10.50
C ASN A 138 -3.76 0.04 10.31
N ARG A 139 -2.90 -0.12 9.31
CA ARG A 139 -2.25 -1.41 9.03
C ARG A 139 -1.47 -1.96 10.21
N LEU A 140 -0.85 -1.09 11.02
CA LEU A 140 -0.06 -1.48 12.18
C LEU A 140 -0.90 -2.15 13.27
N ASP A 141 -2.20 -1.86 13.34
CA ASP A 141 -3.09 -2.48 14.33
C ASP A 141 -3.36 -3.97 14.02
N VAL A 142 -3.16 -4.38 12.75
CA VAL A 142 -3.31 -5.77 12.29
C VAL A 142 -2.00 -6.54 12.36
N LEU A 143 -0.87 -5.84 12.20
CA LEU A 143 0.45 -6.42 12.33
C LEU A 143 0.76 -6.62 13.82
N LYS A 144 0.28 -7.74 14.38
CA LYS A 144 0.77 -8.20 15.69
C LYS A 144 2.23 -8.58 15.53
N LEU A 145 3.14 -7.64 15.74
CA LEU A 145 4.53 -7.94 15.95
C LEU A 145 4.61 -8.82 17.19
N LYS A 146 4.91 -10.10 17.01
CA LYS A 146 5.31 -10.95 18.14
C LYS A 146 6.55 -10.30 18.71
N SER A 147 6.46 -9.77 19.91
CA SER A 147 7.61 -9.34 20.69
C SER A 147 8.52 -10.56 20.84
N THR A 148 9.70 -10.49 20.27
CA THR A 148 10.71 -11.57 20.29
C THR A 148 11.73 -11.31 21.42
N PHE A 149 11.23 -10.83 22.57
CA PHE A 149 12.05 -10.70 23.78
C PHE A 149 11.31 -11.33 24.96
#